data_dba1ea3659d4071011faf616f664436d
#
_entry.id   dba1ea3659d4071011faf616f664436d
#
_cell.length_a   1.000
_cell.length_b   1.000
_cell.length_c   1.000
_cell.angle_alpha   90.00
_cell.angle_beta   90.00
_cell.angle_gamma   90.00
#
_symmetry.space_group_name_H-M   'P 1'
#
loop_
_entity.id
_entity.type
_entity.pdbx_description
1 polymer ?
#
loop_
_entity_poly.entity_id
_entity_poly.type
_entity_poly.pdbx_seq_one_letter_code
_entity_poly.pdbx_strand_id
1 'polypeptide(L)'
;MNFNLTSEPWIPVLAEADSGLGRREVSLLELFESAERIRDLALSPLERVAVMRLLVCITQAALQGPEDHEDWRRCLAKIKPEVSAYLQKWAPRFDLFGPFPFLQVKNLEGKADTRCAKLDIRLASGNNHTLFDHQDPEKPRRLEPKQLALNLLTYQCFSAGGLISLAKWGSEPTGTNRSSTQAPCAEGTPLLTILRGKNLSETIHYNLVPKKIVEKYLDPLGQEFGVPVWEIDPPATRSEAIHKLSRSYLGRLVPLSRAILIQEDCTHCILANGVEYPKLPEGIESLATVMATDATKKGKETWQYLRLTPEKHPWRDLGAVLALGQVGRLGSPWTLYNAKFLDLDPQSTVDLWVGGIIADRSKYLDVGEWVFAVPVALFVEGALEKYSRGVEYADLTQANLRDAVRAYCSELNIESAGPNRNAKLRYWSQLDQEYPLLIHIASYQSDIGKWENVCNQAAFSSLRESCFAQTPRQILALAKAQRVLSVLVSKKWKKAQPQGARQ
;
A
#
# COMPACT_ATOMS: atom_id res chain seq x y z
N MET A 1 -15.60 26.71 16.74
CA MET A 1 -16.12 25.70 15.80
C MET A 1 -16.03 24.36 16.49
N ASN A 2 -17.00 23.46 16.34
CA ASN A 2 -16.96 22.12 16.91
C ASN A 2 -17.20 21.11 15.76
N PHE A 3 -16.37 20.09 15.62
CA PHE A 3 -16.55 19.03 14.65
C PHE A 3 -15.92 17.74 15.21
N ASN A 4 -16.76 16.96 15.87
CA ASN A 4 -16.31 15.73 16.54
C ASN A 4 -16.44 14.52 15.60
N LEU A 5 -15.34 13.89 15.29
CA LEU A 5 -15.25 12.77 14.34
C LEU A 5 -16.00 11.51 14.80
N THR A 6 -16.32 11.41 16.10
CA THR A 6 -17.11 10.29 16.63
C THR A 6 -18.60 10.41 16.30
N SER A 7 -19.12 11.63 16.18
CA SER A 7 -20.56 11.90 16.01
C SER A 7 -20.92 12.58 14.68
N GLU A 8 -20.01 13.38 14.10
CA GLU A 8 -20.25 14.07 12.85
C GLU A 8 -19.91 13.17 11.63
N PRO A 9 -20.72 13.19 10.56
CA PRO A 9 -20.45 12.38 9.37
C PRO A 9 -19.29 12.94 8.54
N TRP A 10 -18.28 12.10 8.27
CA TRP A 10 -17.10 12.51 7.49
C TRP A 10 -16.46 11.39 6.68
N ILE A 11 -16.83 10.13 6.92
CA ILE A 11 -16.28 8.98 6.21
C ILE A 11 -17.26 8.52 5.12
N PRO A 12 -16.93 8.71 3.82
CA PRO A 12 -17.73 8.16 2.74
C PRO A 12 -17.66 6.64 2.70
N VAL A 13 -18.82 5.98 2.64
CA VAL A 13 -18.97 4.53 2.60
C VAL A 13 -19.92 4.08 1.50
N LEU A 14 -19.78 2.83 1.05
CA LEU A 14 -20.73 2.08 0.25
C LEU A 14 -21.52 1.18 1.19
N ALA A 15 -22.74 1.56 1.50
CA ALA A 15 -23.63 0.82 2.37
C ALA A 15 -24.75 0.14 1.59
N GLU A 16 -25.25 -0.99 2.10
CA GLU A 16 -26.46 -1.62 1.60
C GLU A 16 -27.66 -0.70 1.88
N ALA A 17 -28.47 -0.48 0.86
CA ALA A 17 -29.76 0.19 0.93
C ALA A 17 -30.84 -0.76 0.42
N ASP A 18 -32.12 -0.43 0.64
CA ASP A 18 -33.26 -1.25 0.23
C ASP A 18 -33.31 -1.58 -1.29
N SER A 19 -32.63 -0.77 -2.10
CA SER A 19 -32.55 -0.90 -3.57
C SER A 19 -31.16 -1.22 -4.11
N GLY A 20 -30.17 -1.53 -3.25
CA GLY A 20 -28.77 -1.81 -3.65
C GLY A 20 -27.74 -1.05 -2.82
N LEU A 21 -26.49 -0.96 -3.33
CA LEU A 21 -25.42 -0.22 -2.66
C LEU A 21 -25.57 1.29 -2.87
N GLY A 22 -25.68 2.06 -1.78
CA GLY A 22 -25.72 3.52 -1.79
C GLY A 22 -24.48 4.15 -1.18
N ARG A 23 -24.01 5.28 -1.73
CA ARG A 23 -22.94 6.07 -1.12
C ARG A 23 -23.54 7.01 -0.07
N ARG A 24 -22.99 6.99 1.13
CA ARG A 24 -23.33 7.95 2.21
C ARG A 24 -22.10 8.32 3.03
N GLU A 25 -22.20 9.34 3.83
CA GLU A 25 -21.19 9.71 4.82
C GLU A 25 -21.65 9.26 6.20
N VAL A 26 -20.73 8.76 7.01
CA VAL A 26 -21.00 8.30 8.39
C VAL A 26 -19.96 8.84 9.36
N SER A 27 -20.32 8.93 10.63
CA SER A 27 -19.40 9.18 11.74
C SER A 27 -18.66 7.90 12.14
N LEU A 28 -17.64 8.00 13.03
CA LEU A 28 -16.97 6.81 13.54
C LEU A 28 -17.92 5.89 14.31
N LEU A 29 -18.78 6.42 15.19
CA LEU A 29 -19.76 5.60 15.92
C LEU A 29 -20.73 4.92 14.97
N GLU A 30 -21.33 5.66 14.05
CA GLU A 30 -22.27 5.11 13.08
C GLU A 30 -21.61 4.07 12.17
N LEU A 31 -20.33 4.24 11.80
CA LEU A 31 -19.59 3.27 11.01
C LEU A 31 -19.49 1.93 11.73
N PHE A 32 -19.04 1.90 13.00
CA PHE A 32 -18.90 0.66 13.75
C PHE A 32 -20.26 0.05 14.13
N GLU A 33 -21.28 0.87 14.36
CA GLU A 33 -22.65 0.37 14.60
C GLU A 33 -23.26 -0.33 13.38
N SER A 34 -22.91 0.15 12.17
CA SER A 34 -23.47 -0.36 10.91
C SER A 34 -22.45 -1.10 10.03
N ALA A 35 -21.26 -1.43 10.54
CA ALA A 35 -20.16 -2.01 9.77
C ALA A 35 -20.52 -3.30 9.01
N GLU A 36 -21.45 -4.11 9.54
CA GLU A 36 -21.94 -5.32 8.88
C GLU A 36 -22.78 -5.03 7.62
N ARG A 37 -23.39 -3.84 7.53
CA ARG A 37 -24.17 -3.36 6.38
C ARG A 37 -23.39 -2.41 5.47
N ILE A 38 -22.14 -2.14 5.78
CA ILE A 38 -21.23 -1.35 4.95
C ILE A 38 -20.39 -2.32 4.13
N ARG A 39 -20.50 -2.26 2.80
CA ARG A 39 -19.74 -3.13 1.90
C ARG A 39 -18.28 -2.71 1.85
N ASP A 40 -18.00 -1.40 1.77
CA ASP A 40 -16.65 -0.87 1.59
C ASP A 40 -16.57 0.65 1.89
N LEU A 41 -15.36 1.16 1.99
CA LEU A 41 -15.07 2.60 2.03
C LEU A 41 -15.16 3.19 0.61
N ALA A 42 -15.88 4.31 0.45
CA ALA A 42 -16.02 5.02 -0.84
C ALA A 42 -14.96 6.12 -0.97
N LEU A 43 -13.70 5.77 -0.79
CA LEU A 43 -12.55 6.65 -0.65
C LEU A 43 -11.52 6.44 -1.77
N SER A 44 -10.70 7.46 -2.04
CA SER A 44 -9.52 7.30 -2.89
C SER A 44 -8.51 6.34 -2.25
N PRO A 45 -7.56 5.76 -3.02
CA PRO A 45 -6.65 4.73 -2.51
C PRO A 45 -5.89 5.11 -1.25
N LEU A 46 -5.37 6.33 -1.16
CA LEU A 46 -4.60 6.78 -0.01
C LEU A 46 -5.49 7.10 1.21
N GLU A 47 -6.65 7.69 0.97
CA GLU A 47 -7.66 7.93 2.00
C GLU A 47 -8.17 6.59 2.57
N ARG A 48 -8.38 5.59 1.70
CA ARG A 48 -8.75 4.22 2.10
C ARG A 48 -7.75 3.61 3.08
N VAL A 49 -6.46 3.65 2.76
CA VAL A 49 -5.42 3.14 3.66
C VAL A 49 -5.40 3.91 4.97
N ALA A 50 -5.45 5.24 4.92
CA ALA A 50 -5.40 6.08 6.12
C ALA A 50 -6.59 5.80 7.05
N VAL A 51 -7.81 5.72 6.50
CA VAL A 51 -9.01 5.40 7.27
C VAL A 51 -8.98 3.96 7.78
N MET A 52 -8.56 2.96 6.97
CA MET A 52 -8.41 1.59 7.46
C MET A 52 -7.42 1.49 8.62
N ARG A 53 -6.29 2.20 8.56
CA ARG A 53 -5.33 2.27 9.67
C ARG A 53 -5.95 2.87 10.93
N LEU A 54 -6.77 3.92 10.79
CA LEU A 54 -7.52 4.50 11.91
C LEU A 54 -8.51 3.49 12.51
N LEU A 55 -9.31 2.80 11.67
CA LEU A 55 -10.28 1.83 12.13
C LEU A 55 -9.62 0.63 12.83
N VAL A 56 -8.53 0.12 12.28
CA VAL A 56 -7.71 -0.95 12.89
C VAL A 56 -7.11 -0.48 14.21
N CYS A 57 -6.53 0.73 14.25
CA CYS A 57 -5.93 1.30 15.46
C CYS A 57 -6.97 1.47 16.59
N ILE A 58 -8.13 2.04 16.29
CA ILE A 58 -9.24 2.18 17.25
C ILE A 58 -9.67 0.81 17.78
N THR A 59 -9.84 -0.17 16.88
CA THR A 59 -10.29 -1.52 17.25
C THR A 59 -9.26 -2.22 18.12
N GLN A 60 -7.98 -2.18 17.77
CA GLN A 60 -6.91 -2.79 18.56
C GLN A 60 -6.71 -2.12 19.92
N ALA A 61 -6.88 -0.80 19.99
CA ALA A 61 -6.83 -0.07 21.25
C ALA A 61 -8.04 -0.40 22.16
N ALA A 62 -9.24 -0.47 21.58
CA ALA A 62 -10.46 -0.83 22.33
C ALA A 62 -10.39 -2.25 22.91
N LEU A 63 -9.91 -3.21 22.10
CA LEU A 63 -9.75 -4.61 22.51
C LEU A 63 -8.50 -4.87 23.37
N GLN A 64 -7.55 -3.92 23.40
CA GLN A 64 -6.18 -4.12 23.93
C GLN A 64 -5.49 -5.36 23.33
N GLY A 65 -5.81 -5.66 22.08
CA GLY A 65 -5.41 -6.86 21.35
C GLY A 65 -5.94 -6.88 19.92
N PRO A 66 -6.26 -8.07 19.38
CA PRO A 66 -6.31 -9.41 20.02
C PRO A 66 -4.94 -9.92 20.51
N GLU A 67 -4.91 -10.74 21.54
CA GLU A 67 -3.67 -11.22 22.13
C GLU A 67 -2.92 -12.18 21.20
N ASP A 68 -3.63 -13.17 20.67
CA ASP A 68 -3.11 -14.16 19.71
C ASP A 68 -4.18 -14.54 18.66
N HIS A 69 -3.89 -15.56 17.83
CA HIS A 69 -4.82 -15.98 16.79
C HIS A 69 -6.10 -16.64 17.30
N GLU A 70 -6.06 -17.23 18.48
CA GLU A 70 -7.27 -17.81 19.08
C GLU A 70 -8.21 -16.72 19.58
N ASP A 71 -7.66 -15.70 20.24
CA ASP A 71 -8.42 -14.51 20.63
C ASP A 71 -8.88 -13.72 19.39
N TRP A 72 -8.03 -13.63 18.36
CA TRP A 72 -8.39 -13.02 17.09
C TRP A 72 -9.63 -13.68 16.45
N ARG A 73 -9.71 -15.00 16.42
CA ARG A 73 -10.91 -15.70 15.87
C ARG A 73 -12.19 -15.34 16.62
N ARG A 74 -12.11 -15.08 17.91
CA ARG A 74 -13.26 -14.81 18.79
C ARG A 74 -13.60 -13.34 18.94
N CYS A 75 -12.71 -12.42 18.55
CA CYS A 75 -12.88 -10.99 18.85
C CYS A 75 -13.92 -10.29 17.98
N LEU A 76 -14.31 -10.84 16.82
CA LEU A 76 -15.25 -10.19 15.88
C LEU A 76 -16.53 -9.71 16.57
N ALA A 77 -17.16 -10.57 17.37
CA ALA A 77 -18.38 -10.22 18.09
C ALA A 77 -18.19 -9.15 19.19
N LYS A 78 -16.95 -8.95 19.66
CA LYS A 78 -16.61 -7.95 20.68
C LYS A 78 -16.31 -6.58 20.07
N ILE A 79 -15.99 -6.49 18.77
CA ILE A 79 -15.55 -5.24 18.14
C ILE A 79 -16.57 -4.13 18.35
N LYS A 80 -17.83 -4.35 17.99
CA LYS A 80 -18.87 -3.32 18.07
C LYS A 80 -19.05 -2.76 19.49
N PRO A 81 -19.34 -3.56 20.55
CA PRO A 81 -19.54 -3.03 21.89
C PRO A 81 -18.29 -2.38 22.48
N GLU A 82 -17.11 -2.99 22.32
CA GLU A 82 -15.87 -2.46 22.89
C GLU A 82 -15.45 -1.15 22.22
N VAL A 83 -15.57 -1.07 20.89
CA VAL A 83 -15.24 0.16 20.14
C VAL A 83 -16.24 1.27 20.44
N SER A 84 -17.53 0.98 20.58
CA SER A 84 -18.53 1.99 20.95
C SER A 84 -18.22 2.60 22.31
N ALA A 85 -17.92 1.77 23.33
CA ALA A 85 -17.52 2.24 24.65
C ALA A 85 -16.21 3.06 24.61
N TYR A 86 -15.24 2.58 23.83
CA TYR A 86 -13.96 3.24 23.62
C TYR A 86 -14.11 4.62 22.99
N LEU A 87 -14.86 4.74 21.91
CA LEU A 87 -15.08 6.02 21.22
C LEU A 87 -15.84 7.01 22.10
N GLN A 88 -16.81 6.55 22.91
CA GLN A 88 -17.50 7.42 23.90
C GLN A 88 -16.52 7.95 24.94
N LYS A 89 -15.65 7.11 25.48
CA LYS A 89 -14.62 7.50 26.45
C LYS A 89 -13.67 8.54 25.88
N TRP A 90 -13.20 8.33 24.64
CA TRP A 90 -12.18 9.17 24.01
C TRP A 90 -12.75 10.27 23.10
N ALA A 91 -14.07 10.45 23.04
CA ALA A 91 -14.72 11.46 22.18
C ALA A 91 -14.09 12.86 22.27
N PRO A 92 -13.68 13.39 23.44
CA PRO A 92 -13.04 14.71 23.52
C PRO A 92 -11.71 14.82 22.75
N ARG A 93 -11.05 13.68 22.44
CA ARG A 93 -9.80 13.63 21.68
C ARG A 93 -10.00 13.49 20.17
N PHE A 94 -11.25 13.32 19.74
CA PHE A 94 -11.65 13.22 18.34
C PHE A 94 -12.30 14.49 17.79
N ASP A 95 -12.27 15.58 18.54
CA ASP A 95 -12.71 16.89 18.04
C ASP A 95 -11.60 17.54 17.20
N LEU A 96 -11.95 18.01 15.99
CA LEU A 96 -10.99 18.64 15.08
C LEU A 96 -10.54 20.03 15.59
N PHE A 97 -11.37 20.72 16.38
CA PHE A 97 -11.15 22.09 16.86
C PHE A 97 -11.19 22.22 18.40
N GLY A 98 -11.28 21.10 19.10
CA GLY A 98 -11.39 21.06 20.56
C GLY A 98 -10.12 21.46 21.32
N PRO A 99 -10.15 21.35 22.65
CA PRO A 99 -8.98 21.62 23.50
C PRO A 99 -7.78 20.72 23.16
N PHE A 100 -8.07 19.50 22.68
CA PHE A 100 -7.09 18.50 22.25
C PHE A 100 -7.39 18.11 20.80
N PRO A 101 -7.04 18.97 19.82
CA PRO A 101 -7.50 18.79 18.45
C PRO A 101 -6.91 17.53 17.82
N PHE A 102 -7.78 16.72 17.20
CA PHE A 102 -7.43 15.43 16.64
C PHE A 102 -6.25 15.52 15.66
N LEU A 103 -5.19 14.73 15.90
CA LEU A 103 -3.95 14.66 15.11
C LEU A 103 -3.28 16.02 14.87
N GLN A 104 -3.45 16.96 15.79
CA GLN A 104 -2.86 18.28 15.73
C GLN A 104 -2.06 18.59 17.01
N VAL A 105 -1.19 19.59 16.92
CA VAL A 105 -0.33 20.03 18.02
C VAL A 105 -0.81 21.39 18.51
N LYS A 106 -1.54 21.42 19.62
CA LYS A 106 -2.19 22.62 20.15
C LYS A 106 -1.20 23.74 20.53
N ASN A 107 -0.03 23.37 21.06
CA ASN A 107 1.03 24.29 21.48
C ASN A 107 2.09 24.50 20.37
N LEU A 108 1.68 24.41 19.11
CA LEU A 108 2.53 24.71 17.96
C LEU A 108 2.50 26.21 17.67
N GLU A 109 3.65 26.86 17.74
CA GLU A 109 3.83 28.30 17.46
C GLU A 109 4.62 28.49 16.17
N GLY A 110 4.09 29.29 15.25
CA GLY A 110 4.72 29.57 13.96
C GLY A 110 3.84 30.43 13.06
N LYS A 111 4.28 30.65 11.84
CA LYS A 111 3.49 31.34 10.85
C LYS A 111 2.43 30.39 10.29
N ALA A 112 1.19 30.79 10.35
CA ALA A 112 0.06 30.12 9.72
C ALA A 112 -0.03 30.54 8.23
N ASP A 113 1.03 30.27 7.46
CA ASP A 113 1.16 30.64 6.06
C ASP A 113 0.91 29.47 5.09
N THR A 114 0.76 28.28 5.63
CA THR A 114 0.45 27.10 4.82
C THR A 114 -1.05 26.98 4.62
N ARG A 115 -1.50 26.86 3.38
CA ARG A 115 -2.91 26.67 3.06
C ARG A 115 -3.37 25.27 3.45
N CYS A 116 -4.56 25.12 4.01
CA CYS A 116 -5.15 23.83 4.34
C CYS A 116 -5.33 22.92 3.10
N ALA A 117 -5.49 23.50 1.92
CA ALA A 117 -5.51 22.74 0.66
C ALA A 117 -4.24 21.89 0.41
N LYS A 118 -3.09 22.29 0.97
CA LYS A 118 -1.84 21.52 0.89
C LYS A 118 -1.92 20.18 1.63
N LEU A 119 -2.85 20.01 2.55
CA LEU A 119 -3.09 18.74 3.24
C LEU A 119 -3.76 17.71 2.32
N ASP A 120 -4.37 18.15 1.21
CA ASP A 120 -4.81 17.24 0.16
C ASP A 120 -3.61 16.85 -0.73
N ILE A 121 -3.06 15.67 -0.51
CA ILE A 121 -1.89 15.16 -1.24
C ILE A 121 -2.14 14.90 -2.72
N ARG A 122 -3.40 14.91 -3.17
CA ARG A 122 -3.79 14.78 -4.58
C ARG A 122 -3.61 16.09 -5.35
N LEU A 123 -3.59 17.22 -4.64
CA LEU A 123 -3.45 18.53 -5.24
C LEU A 123 -1.97 18.88 -5.48
N ALA A 124 -1.73 19.57 -6.56
CA ALA A 124 -0.42 20.15 -6.83
C ALA A 124 -0.02 21.13 -5.73
N SER A 125 1.19 21.01 -5.21
CA SER A 125 1.71 21.92 -4.21
C SER A 125 3.16 22.29 -4.46
N GLY A 126 3.49 23.58 -4.41
CA GLY A 126 4.84 24.09 -4.66
C GLY A 126 5.34 23.81 -6.07
N ASN A 127 6.51 23.17 -6.21
CA ASN A 127 7.10 22.82 -7.49
C ASN A 127 6.52 21.55 -8.14
N ASN A 128 5.51 20.94 -7.53
CA ASN A 128 4.81 19.77 -8.08
C ASN A 128 3.53 20.25 -8.75
N HIS A 129 3.58 20.60 -10.02
CA HIS A 129 2.39 20.92 -10.80
C HIS A 129 1.79 19.63 -11.36
N THR A 130 0.49 19.41 -11.12
CA THR A 130 -0.26 18.38 -11.84
C THR A 130 -0.81 19.00 -13.11
N LEU A 131 -0.71 18.29 -14.25
CA LEU A 131 -1.19 18.77 -15.57
C LEU A 131 -2.72 19.00 -15.61
N PHE A 132 -3.46 18.45 -14.65
CA PHE A 132 -4.92 18.45 -14.62
C PHE A 132 -5.55 19.26 -13.47
N ASP A 133 -4.72 19.83 -12.61
CA ASP A 133 -5.23 20.72 -11.54
C ASP A 133 -5.33 22.15 -12.07
N HIS A 134 -6.54 22.53 -12.46
CA HIS A 134 -6.88 23.90 -12.88
C HIS A 134 -7.34 24.79 -11.73
N GLN A 135 -7.30 24.30 -10.49
CA GLN A 135 -7.61 25.10 -9.32
C GLN A 135 -6.36 25.91 -8.95
N ASP A 136 -6.53 27.23 -8.88
CA ASP A 136 -5.45 28.13 -8.45
C ASP A 136 -5.05 27.81 -7.01
N PRO A 137 -3.89 27.15 -6.78
CA PRO A 137 -3.46 26.81 -5.40
C PRO A 137 -3.14 28.06 -4.61
N GLU A 138 -3.15 29.23 -5.24
CA GLU A 138 -2.87 30.53 -4.63
C GLU A 138 -4.10 31.21 -4.03
N LYS A 139 -5.32 30.78 -4.34
CA LYS A 139 -6.53 31.34 -3.71
C LYS A 139 -6.86 30.63 -2.41
N PRO A 140 -6.99 31.35 -1.29
CA PRO A 140 -7.45 30.79 -0.03
C PRO A 140 -8.83 30.15 -0.23
N ARG A 141 -8.91 28.83 -0.06
CA ARG A 141 -10.18 28.10 -0.11
C ARG A 141 -10.50 27.58 1.29
N ARG A 142 -11.65 27.95 1.80
CA ARG A 142 -12.18 27.36 3.03
C ARG A 142 -12.60 25.93 2.74
N LEU A 143 -12.00 24.99 3.45
CA LEU A 143 -12.39 23.57 3.37
C LEU A 143 -13.47 23.26 4.40
N GLU A 144 -14.36 22.34 4.06
CA GLU A 144 -15.31 21.82 5.02
C GLU A 144 -14.60 20.97 6.09
N PRO A 145 -15.05 21.00 7.36
CA PRO A 145 -14.40 20.23 8.43
C PRO A 145 -14.25 18.74 8.13
N LYS A 146 -15.24 18.11 7.49
CA LYS A 146 -15.17 16.72 7.07
C LYS A 146 -14.02 16.44 6.09
N GLN A 147 -13.81 17.35 5.13
CA GLN A 147 -12.71 17.24 4.17
C GLN A 147 -11.36 17.48 4.84
N LEU A 148 -11.30 18.45 5.77
CA LEU A 148 -10.10 18.70 6.57
C LEU A 148 -9.70 17.49 7.42
N ALA A 149 -10.65 16.81 8.05
CA ALA A 149 -10.40 15.61 8.85
C ALA A 149 -9.79 14.49 7.98
N LEU A 150 -10.37 14.26 6.81
CA LEU A 150 -9.89 13.22 5.88
C LEU A 150 -8.51 13.57 5.32
N ASN A 151 -8.32 14.84 4.90
CA ASN A 151 -7.04 15.32 4.39
C ASN A 151 -5.96 15.26 5.48
N LEU A 152 -6.27 15.69 6.71
CA LEU A 152 -5.34 15.66 7.83
C LEU A 152 -4.86 14.24 8.13
N LEU A 153 -5.79 13.29 8.27
CA LEU A 153 -5.46 11.88 8.51
C LEU A 153 -4.59 11.30 7.39
N THR A 154 -4.99 11.54 6.14
CA THR A 154 -4.25 11.06 4.97
C THR A 154 -2.86 11.70 4.88
N TYR A 155 -2.74 12.99 5.16
CA TYR A 155 -1.47 13.69 5.16
C TYR A 155 -0.52 13.18 6.25
N GLN A 156 -1.02 12.88 7.43
CA GLN A 156 -0.20 12.28 8.50
C GLN A 156 0.38 10.91 8.08
N CYS A 157 -0.39 10.09 7.36
CA CYS A 157 0.06 8.79 6.88
C CYS A 157 1.03 8.87 5.69
N PHE A 158 0.89 9.89 4.81
CA PHE A 158 1.53 9.90 3.48
C PHE A 158 2.29 11.19 3.16
N SER A 159 2.50 12.12 4.10
CA SER A 159 3.19 13.38 3.80
C SER A 159 4.57 13.17 3.18
N ALA A 160 4.83 13.86 2.07
CA ALA A 160 6.12 13.85 1.42
C ALA A 160 7.22 14.46 2.29
N GLY A 161 8.47 14.06 2.05
CA GLY A 161 9.65 14.76 2.56
C GLY A 161 9.84 16.11 1.89
N GLY A 162 10.81 16.87 2.36
CA GLY A 162 11.20 18.16 1.79
C GLY A 162 11.40 19.24 2.85
N LEU A 163 11.68 20.46 2.38
CA LEU A 163 11.78 21.64 3.26
C LEU A 163 10.43 21.98 3.83
N ILE A 164 10.41 22.26 5.13
CA ILE A 164 9.22 22.67 5.86
C ILE A 164 9.52 23.91 6.68
N SER A 165 8.52 24.73 6.97
CA SER A 165 8.66 25.95 7.75
C SER A 165 9.15 25.65 9.16
N LEU A 166 9.98 26.52 9.70
CA LEU A 166 10.42 26.45 11.10
C LEU A 166 9.27 26.89 11.99
N ALA A 167 8.96 26.08 12.99
CA ALA A 167 8.01 26.37 14.04
C ALA A 167 8.60 25.97 15.41
N LYS A 168 7.88 26.27 16.48
CA LYS A 168 8.19 25.80 17.83
C LYS A 168 7.08 24.86 18.30
N TRP A 169 7.46 23.72 18.82
CA TRP A 169 6.56 22.83 19.54
C TRP A 169 6.83 22.99 21.04
N GLY A 170 6.00 23.82 21.69
CA GLY A 170 6.31 24.31 23.05
C GLY A 170 7.62 25.09 23.09
N SER A 171 8.57 24.67 23.89
CA SER A 171 9.88 25.32 24.02
C SER A 171 10.91 24.90 22.94
N GLU A 172 10.63 23.87 22.11
CA GLU A 172 11.60 23.32 21.17
C GLU A 172 11.35 23.74 19.71
N PRO A 173 12.40 24.07 18.93
CA PRO A 173 12.27 24.26 17.50
C PRO A 173 12.02 22.91 16.80
N THR A 174 11.14 22.91 15.79
CA THR A 174 10.80 21.67 15.02
C THR A 174 11.87 21.26 14.01
N GLY A 175 12.86 22.14 13.75
CA GLY A 175 13.85 21.93 12.69
C GLY A 175 13.31 22.14 11.28
N THR A 176 14.20 22.32 10.33
CA THR A 176 13.89 22.53 8.90
C THR A 176 14.49 21.41 8.05
N ASN A 177 14.40 20.17 8.48
CA ASN A 177 15.08 19.06 7.81
C ASN A 177 14.65 18.92 6.34
N ARG A 178 15.65 18.78 5.47
CA ARG A 178 15.51 18.36 4.08
C ARG A 178 15.35 16.85 3.96
N SER A 179 14.93 16.18 5.03
CA SER A 179 14.96 14.73 5.08
C SER A 179 13.94 14.09 4.14
N SER A 180 14.24 12.84 3.83
CA SER A 180 13.30 11.87 3.29
C SER A 180 11.97 11.92 4.04
N THR A 181 10.93 11.46 3.39
CA THR A 181 9.61 11.23 3.96
C THR A 181 9.69 10.47 5.28
N GLN A 182 9.05 10.99 6.31
CA GLN A 182 8.96 10.35 7.63
C GLN A 182 7.59 9.70 7.88
N ALA A 183 6.64 9.94 6.99
CA ALA A 183 5.32 9.35 7.06
C ALA A 183 5.39 7.83 6.77
N PRO A 184 4.90 6.97 7.67
CA PRO A 184 5.11 5.51 7.59
C PRO A 184 4.67 4.86 6.28
N CYS A 185 3.56 5.31 5.70
CA CYS A 185 3.03 4.73 4.46
C CYS A 185 3.68 5.27 3.19
N ALA A 186 4.47 6.34 3.29
CA ALA A 186 5.14 6.95 2.14
C ALA A 186 6.65 6.66 2.12
N GLU A 187 7.24 6.30 3.26
CA GLU A 187 8.66 5.99 3.34
C GLU A 187 8.99 4.71 2.57
N GLY A 188 9.88 4.85 1.58
CA GLY A 188 10.22 3.72 0.71
C GLY A 188 9.13 3.33 -0.28
N THR A 189 8.02 4.07 -0.36
CA THR A 189 6.89 3.82 -1.29
C THR A 189 6.40 2.38 -1.27
N PRO A 190 5.97 1.86 -0.09
CA PRO A 190 5.62 0.46 0.05
C PRO A 190 4.38 0.10 -0.76
N LEU A 191 4.38 -1.11 -1.29
CA LEU A 191 3.17 -1.78 -1.74
C LEU A 191 2.38 -2.20 -0.50
N LEU A 192 1.22 -1.54 -0.30
CA LEU A 192 0.34 -1.77 0.83
C LEU A 192 -0.79 -2.73 0.45
N THR A 193 -1.20 -3.55 1.41
CA THR A 193 -2.18 -4.61 1.18
C THR A 193 -3.23 -4.63 2.27
N ILE A 194 -4.51 -4.75 1.87
CA ILE A 194 -5.66 -4.89 2.78
C ILE A 194 -6.43 -6.14 2.38
N LEU A 195 -6.62 -7.06 3.33
CA LEU A 195 -7.48 -8.22 3.16
C LEU A 195 -8.94 -7.78 3.35
N ARG A 196 -9.80 -8.00 2.34
CA ARG A 196 -11.19 -7.55 2.34
C ARG A 196 -12.13 -8.70 2.68
N GLY A 197 -13.04 -8.45 3.61
CA GLY A 197 -14.15 -9.31 3.94
C GLY A 197 -15.41 -9.02 3.11
N LYS A 198 -16.50 -9.70 3.44
CA LYS A 198 -17.82 -9.49 2.80
C LYS A 198 -18.39 -8.11 3.11
N ASN A 199 -18.03 -7.56 4.26
CA ASN A 199 -18.45 -6.25 4.74
C ASN A 199 -17.28 -5.58 5.50
N LEU A 200 -17.50 -4.35 5.95
CA LEU A 200 -16.46 -3.57 6.62
C LEU A 200 -16.10 -4.15 7.99
N SER A 201 -17.04 -4.78 8.70
CA SER A 201 -16.77 -5.44 9.98
C SER A 201 -15.75 -6.58 9.82
N GLU A 202 -15.95 -7.46 8.85
CA GLU A 202 -15.00 -8.52 8.51
C GLU A 202 -13.68 -7.94 8.00
N THR A 203 -13.73 -6.89 7.17
CA THR A 203 -12.51 -6.23 6.65
C THR A 203 -11.66 -5.67 7.79
N ILE A 204 -12.26 -5.00 8.76
CA ILE A 204 -11.54 -4.52 9.96
C ILE A 204 -10.95 -5.71 10.71
N HIS A 205 -11.75 -6.72 11.03
CA HIS A 205 -11.32 -7.91 11.74
C HIS A 205 -10.14 -8.62 11.07
N TYR A 206 -10.19 -8.82 9.75
CA TYR A 206 -9.14 -9.51 9.01
C TYR A 206 -7.79 -8.78 9.06
N ASN A 207 -7.80 -7.46 9.23
CA ASN A 207 -6.60 -6.64 9.27
C ASN A 207 -6.11 -6.30 10.71
N LEU A 208 -6.71 -6.86 11.75
CA LEU A 208 -6.16 -6.78 13.11
C LEU A 208 -4.92 -7.67 13.23
N VAL A 209 -3.85 -7.16 13.81
CA VAL A 209 -2.63 -7.94 14.02
C VAL A 209 -2.59 -8.40 15.48
N PRO A 210 -2.50 -9.72 15.75
CA PRO A 210 -2.34 -10.22 17.12
C PRO A 210 -1.14 -9.61 17.83
N LYS A 211 -1.33 -9.22 19.10
CA LYS A 211 -0.31 -8.55 19.91
C LYS A 211 0.99 -9.34 19.99
N LYS A 212 0.93 -10.65 20.18
CA LYS A 212 2.10 -11.54 20.19
C LYS A 212 2.90 -11.50 18.90
N ILE A 213 2.24 -11.24 17.74
CA ILE A 213 2.96 -11.07 16.46
C ILE A 213 3.67 -9.71 16.46
N VAL A 214 2.97 -8.66 16.87
CA VAL A 214 3.56 -7.31 16.98
C VAL A 214 4.79 -7.35 17.87
N GLU A 215 4.67 -7.88 19.08
CA GLU A 215 5.76 -7.99 20.05
C GLU A 215 6.93 -8.81 19.52
N LYS A 216 6.68 -9.96 18.90
CA LYS A 216 7.72 -10.80 18.29
C LYS A 216 8.65 -10.03 17.35
N TYR A 217 8.11 -9.09 16.59
CA TYR A 217 8.89 -8.32 15.62
C TYR A 217 9.38 -6.97 16.16
N LEU A 218 8.72 -6.40 17.18
CA LEU A 218 9.02 -5.09 17.73
C LEU A 218 9.93 -5.13 18.95
N ASP A 219 9.80 -6.10 19.84
CA ASP A 219 10.64 -6.20 21.06
C ASP A 219 12.14 -6.19 20.75
N PRO A 220 12.64 -6.92 19.74
CA PRO A 220 14.05 -6.88 19.37
C PRO A 220 14.54 -5.48 18.94
N LEU A 221 13.62 -4.60 18.57
CA LEU A 221 13.89 -3.23 18.11
C LEU A 221 13.65 -2.20 19.22
N GLY A 222 13.31 -2.64 20.45
CA GLY A 222 12.98 -1.75 21.56
C GLY A 222 11.68 -0.97 21.34
N GLN A 223 10.74 -1.55 20.60
CA GLN A 223 9.40 -1.01 20.35
C GLN A 223 8.35 -1.87 21.04
N GLU A 224 7.15 -1.37 21.19
CA GLU A 224 6.06 -2.02 21.90
C GLU A 224 4.73 -1.92 21.15
N PHE A 225 3.74 -2.70 21.55
CA PHE A 225 2.37 -2.55 21.03
C PHE A 225 1.84 -1.14 21.29
N GLY A 226 2.06 -0.63 22.49
CA GLY A 226 1.83 0.76 22.89
C GLY A 226 0.36 1.18 22.84
N VAL A 227 0.16 2.50 22.73
CA VAL A 227 -1.17 3.14 22.68
C VAL A 227 -1.25 4.13 21.51
N PRO A 228 -2.48 4.45 21.03
CA PRO A 228 -2.68 5.49 20.01
C PRO A 228 -2.25 6.89 20.46
N VAL A 229 -2.00 7.75 19.49
CA VAL A 229 -1.61 9.16 19.73
C VAL A 229 -2.59 9.92 20.65
N TRP A 230 -3.89 9.67 20.52
CA TRP A 230 -4.94 10.36 21.29
C TRP A 230 -5.10 9.88 22.73
N GLU A 231 -4.50 8.73 23.09
CA GLU A 231 -4.50 8.27 24.49
C GLU A 231 -3.37 8.84 25.34
N ILE A 232 -2.37 9.43 24.68
CA ILE A 232 -1.23 10.06 25.35
C ILE A 232 -1.60 11.49 25.73
N ASP A 233 -1.17 11.92 26.92
CA ASP A 233 -1.23 13.34 27.27
C ASP A 233 -0.41 14.15 26.26
N PRO A 234 -0.95 15.29 25.76
CA PRO A 234 -0.31 16.08 24.73
C PRO A 234 1.14 16.37 25.10
N PRO A 235 2.11 15.94 24.28
CA PRO A 235 3.52 16.19 24.57
C PRO A 235 3.81 17.68 24.61
N ALA A 236 4.55 18.11 25.63
CA ALA A 236 4.93 19.52 25.78
C ALA A 236 5.93 19.95 24.70
N THR A 237 6.75 19.03 24.23
CA THR A 237 7.81 19.28 23.26
C THR A 237 7.87 18.19 22.16
N ARG A 238 8.58 18.51 21.06
CA ARG A 238 8.80 17.55 19.97
C ARG A 238 9.61 16.32 20.43
N SER A 239 10.65 16.52 21.21
CA SER A 239 11.49 15.43 21.73
C SER A 239 10.68 14.47 22.60
N GLU A 240 9.80 14.99 23.44
CA GLU A 240 8.88 14.18 24.23
C GLU A 240 7.91 13.40 23.34
N ALA A 241 7.37 14.02 22.30
CA ALA A 241 6.49 13.37 21.33
C ALA A 241 7.21 12.23 20.61
N ILE A 242 8.45 12.44 20.15
CA ILE A 242 9.27 11.40 19.52
C ILE A 242 9.46 10.24 20.49
N HIS A 243 9.86 10.51 21.74
CA HIS A 243 10.12 9.47 22.72
C HIS A 243 8.87 8.62 23.02
N LYS A 244 7.70 9.24 23.15
CA LYS A 244 6.44 8.56 23.51
C LYS A 244 5.78 7.82 22.33
N LEU A 245 5.86 8.38 21.12
CA LEU A 245 5.06 7.92 19.97
C LEU A 245 5.84 7.06 18.98
N SER A 246 7.16 7.29 18.84
CA SER A 246 7.93 6.59 17.80
C SER A 246 8.11 5.10 18.07
N ARG A 247 7.94 4.66 19.32
CA ARG A 247 8.10 3.27 19.76
C ARG A 247 6.80 2.48 19.81
N SER A 248 5.65 3.14 19.67
CA SER A 248 4.33 2.52 19.73
C SER A 248 3.89 2.06 18.36
N TYR A 249 3.51 0.78 18.22
CA TYR A 249 2.88 0.25 17.02
C TYR A 249 1.55 0.95 16.74
N LEU A 250 0.69 1.10 17.75
CA LEU A 250 -0.58 1.81 17.59
C LEU A 250 -0.37 3.29 17.27
N GLY A 251 0.64 3.95 17.87
CA GLY A 251 1.03 5.31 17.53
C GLY A 251 1.57 5.45 16.10
N ARG A 252 2.14 4.38 15.52
CA ARG A 252 2.58 4.35 14.13
C ARG A 252 1.45 4.08 13.14
N LEU A 253 0.40 3.35 13.54
CA LEU A 253 -0.78 3.13 12.67
C LEU A 253 -1.45 4.44 12.29
N VAL A 254 -1.59 5.37 13.25
CA VAL A 254 -2.14 6.72 13.03
C VAL A 254 -1.09 7.72 13.49
N PRO A 255 -0.12 8.04 12.61
CA PRO A 255 1.08 8.75 13.00
C PRO A 255 0.84 10.26 13.18
N LEU A 256 1.73 10.90 13.92
CA LEU A 256 1.87 12.35 14.01
C LEU A 256 3.16 12.78 13.25
N SER A 257 3.26 12.38 11.99
CA SER A 257 4.45 12.59 11.16
C SER A 257 4.72 14.07 10.86
N ARG A 258 3.69 14.90 10.98
CA ARG A 258 3.77 16.37 10.86
C ARG A 258 3.13 17.04 12.07
N ALA A 259 3.77 18.06 12.57
CA ALA A 259 3.15 18.99 13.53
C ALA A 259 2.27 19.97 12.76
N ILE A 260 0.98 19.90 12.98
CA ILE A 260 -0.03 20.68 12.26
C ILE A 260 -0.91 21.38 13.30
N LEU A 261 -1.30 22.63 13.02
CA LEU A 261 -2.35 23.34 13.74
C LEU A 261 -3.21 24.12 12.74
N ILE A 262 -4.43 23.64 12.53
CA ILE A 262 -5.41 24.25 11.63
C ILE A 262 -5.98 25.49 12.29
N GLN A 263 -6.07 26.61 11.55
CA GLN A 263 -6.66 27.84 12.05
C GLN A 263 -8.19 27.77 11.98
N GLU A 264 -8.87 28.56 12.81
CA GLU A 264 -10.34 28.57 12.91
C GLU A 264 -11.07 28.94 11.61
N ASP A 265 -10.37 29.64 10.70
CA ASP A 265 -10.89 29.98 9.37
C ASP A 265 -10.94 28.80 8.39
N CYS A 266 -10.32 27.67 8.72
CA CYS A 266 -10.20 26.50 7.86
C CYS A 266 -9.53 26.75 6.50
N THR A 267 -8.78 27.85 6.36
CA THR A 267 -8.06 28.20 5.12
C THR A 267 -6.56 28.01 5.25
N HIS A 268 -6.01 28.22 6.45
CA HIS A 268 -4.58 28.15 6.73
C HIS A 268 -4.28 27.24 7.92
N CYS A 269 -3.04 26.75 7.96
CA CYS A 269 -2.51 26.01 9.09
C CYS A 269 -1.04 26.35 9.32
N ILE A 270 -0.56 26.09 10.54
CA ILE A 270 0.86 25.95 10.82
C ILE A 270 1.24 24.53 10.44
N LEU A 271 2.30 24.34 9.65
CA LEU A 271 2.79 23.05 9.22
C LEU A 271 4.29 22.94 9.46
N ALA A 272 4.70 22.00 10.29
CA ALA A 272 6.09 21.81 10.69
C ALA A 272 6.46 20.30 10.80
N ASN A 273 7.73 20.02 11.11
CA ASN A 273 8.19 18.65 11.36
C ASN A 273 7.55 18.08 12.62
N GLY A 274 6.97 16.90 12.50
CA GLY A 274 6.36 16.15 13.60
C GLY A 274 7.29 15.08 14.19
N VAL A 275 6.71 13.94 14.51
CA VAL A 275 7.40 12.77 15.07
C VAL A 275 8.19 12.05 13.98
N GLU A 276 9.43 11.71 14.27
CA GLU A 276 10.27 10.86 13.43
C GLU A 276 10.07 9.41 13.82
N TYR A 277 9.51 8.62 12.89
CA TYR A 277 9.35 7.19 13.10
C TYR A 277 10.57 6.44 12.60
N PRO A 278 10.95 5.32 13.27
CA PRO A 278 12.09 4.51 12.84
C PRO A 278 11.95 4.01 11.40
N LYS A 279 13.07 3.94 10.70
CA LYS A 279 13.14 3.37 9.34
C LYS A 279 13.16 1.85 9.37
N LEU A 280 12.80 1.22 8.24
CA LEU A 280 12.96 -0.21 8.08
C LEU A 280 14.47 -0.61 8.18
N PRO A 281 14.88 -1.71 8.88
CA PRO A 281 14.01 -2.68 9.59
C PRO A 281 13.51 -2.19 10.94
N GLU A 282 13.98 -1.07 11.45
CA GLU A 282 13.66 -0.53 12.77
C GLU A 282 12.21 -0.05 12.89
N GLY A 283 11.61 0.37 11.75
CA GLY A 283 10.22 0.77 11.66
C GLY A 283 9.41 -0.24 10.84
N ILE A 284 8.36 -0.80 11.41
CA ILE A 284 7.59 -1.88 10.83
C ILE A 284 6.23 -1.38 10.36
N GLU A 285 5.91 -1.66 9.08
CA GLU A 285 4.62 -1.37 8.46
C GLU A 285 3.83 -2.66 8.29
N SER A 286 2.74 -2.81 9.05
CA SER A 286 1.95 -4.04 9.11
C SER A 286 1.23 -4.42 7.81
N LEU A 287 0.97 -3.44 6.94
CA LEU A 287 0.30 -3.63 5.66
C LEU A 287 1.28 -3.85 4.50
N ALA A 288 2.60 -3.73 4.72
CA ALA A 288 3.59 -3.77 3.66
C ALA A 288 4.26 -5.13 3.52
N THR A 289 4.56 -5.50 2.28
CA THR A 289 5.45 -6.62 1.96
C THR A 289 6.89 -6.15 2.02
N VAL A 290 7.76 -6.96 2.63
CA VAL A 290 9.20 -6.73 2.68
C VAL A 290 9.96 -7.82 1.94
N MET A 291 11.14 -7.48 1.43
CA MET A 291 12.05 -8.44 0.80
C MET A 291 13.49 -8.17 1.21
N ALA A 292 14.25 -9.23 1.40
CA ALA A 292 15.68 -9.14 1.67
C ALA A 292 16.45 -8.81 0.38
N THR A 293 17.38 -7.88 0.47
CA THR A 293 18.27 -7.50 -0.63
C THR A 293 19.71 -7.90 -0.31
N ASP A 294 20.46 -8.31 -1.34
CA ASP A 294 21.88 -8.53 -1.19
C ASP A 294 22.58 -7.20 -0.96
N ALA A 295 23.11 -7.00 0.24
CA ALA A 295 23.94 -5.85 0.54
C ALA A 295 25.33 -6.06 -0.08
N THR A 296 25.49 -5.61 -1.31
CA THR A 296 26.70 -5.79 -2.13
C THR A 296 27.96 -5.12 -1.55
N LYS A 297 27.88 -4.31 -0.50
CA LYS A 297 29.03 -3.55 0.04
C LYS A 297 29.52 -3.94 1.43
N LYS A 298 28.78 -4.74 2.22
CA LYS A 298 29.19 -5.11 3.60
C LYS A 298 28.82 -6.52 4.04
N GLY A 299 28.34 -7.40 3.15
CA GLY A 299 27.99 -8.78 3.50
C GLY A 299 26.79 -8.92 4.47
N LYS A 300 26.05 -7.85 4.74
CA LYS A 300 24.83 -7.89 5.56
C LYS A 300 23.62 -7.81 4.66
N GLU A 301 22.73 -8.78 4.82
CA GLU A 301 21.41 -8.76 4.23
C GLU A 301 20.61 -7.58 4.79
N THR A 302 19.99 -6.78 3.92
CA THR A 302 19.11 -5.68 4.32
C THR A 302 17.71 -5.94 3.81
N TRP A 303 16.72 -5.59 4.63
CA TRP A 303 15.32 -5.69 4.27
C TRP A 303 14.83 -4.36 3.69
N GLN A 304 14.02 -4.42 2.66
CA GLN A 304 13.37 -3.24 2.09
C GLN A 304 11.93 -3.55 1.72
N TYR A 305 11.10 -2.51 1.61
CA TYR A 305 9.74 -2.65 1.14
C TYR A 305 9.70 -3.07 -0.34
N LEU A 306 8.77 -3.97 -0.65
CA LEU A 306 8.32 -4.17 -2.02
C LEU A 306 7.61 -2.90 -2.47
N ARG A 307 7.98 -2.37 -3.65
CA ARG A 307 7.53 -1.06 -4.13
C ARG A 307 6.59 -1.17 -5.30
N LEU A 308 5.63 -0.27 -5.37
CA LEU A 308 4.89 -0.02 -6.59
C LEU A 308 5.78 0.68 -7.62
N THR A 309 5.70 0.24 -8.87
CA THR A 309 6.39 0.87 -10.00
C THR A 309 5.41 1.05 -11.16
N PRO A 310 5.52 2.12 -11.97
CA PRO A 310 4.58 2.39 -13.06
C PRO A 310 4.56 1.29 -14.15
N GLU A 311 5.67 0.53 -14.24
CA GLU A 311 5.88 -0.44 -15.31
C GLU A 311 5.57 -1.89 -14.91
N LYS A 312 5.17 -2.13 -13.66
CA LYS A 312 4.98 -3.49 -13.15
C LYS A 312 3.64 -3.62 -12.43
N HIS A 313 2.71 -4.34 -13.03
CA HIS A 313 1.45 -4.67 -12.37
C HIS A 313 1.66 -5.57 -11.15
N PRO A 314 0.98 -5.32 -10.02
CA PRO A 314 1.20 -6.02 -8.76
C PRO A 314 0.92 -7.53 -8.77
N TRP A 315 0.18 -8.07 -9.76
CA TRP A 315 0.01 -9.52 -9.87
C TRP A 315 1.36 -10.26 -9.99
N ARG A 316 2.38 -9.62 -10.56
CA ARG A 316 3.73 -10.20 -10.65
C ARG A 316 4.44 -10.30 -9.30
N ASP A 317 3.93 -9.61 -8.30
CA ASP A 317 4.44 -9.59 -6.94
C ASP A 317 3.54 -10.36 -5.95
N LEU A 318 2.40 -10.89 -6.39
CA LEU A 318 1.48 -11.63 -5.52
C LEU A 318 2.16 -12.83 -4.82
N GLY A 319 3.12 -13.48 -5.47
CA GLY A 319 3.91 -14.53 -4.84
C GLY A 319 4.61 -14.06 -3.57
N ALA A 320 5.18 -12.86 -3.58
CA ALA A 320 5.81 -12.24 -2.41
C ALA A 320 4.78 -11.77 -1.37
N VAL A 321 3.67 -11.19 -1.84
CA VAL A 321 2.58 -10.70 -0.97
C VAL A 321 1.93 -11.85 -0.20
N LEU A 322 1.71 -12.99 -0.86
CA LEU A 322 1.02 -14.16 -0.30
C LEU A 322 1.95 -15.16 0.42
N ALA A 323 3.25 -14.91 0.46
CA ALA A 323 4.22 -15.74 1.20
C ALA A 323 4.04 -15.58 2.72
N LEU A 324 2.95 -16.17 3.25
CA LEU A 324 2.47 -15.95 4.62
C LEU A 324 3.52 -16.23 5.69
N GLY A 325 3.95 -15.20 6.35
CA GLY A 325 5.09 -15.20 7.27
C GLY A 325 6.40 -14.90 6.53
N GLN A 326 7.53 -15.16 7.19
CA GLN A 326 8.86 -15.07 6.58
C GLN A 326 9.17 -16.37 5.85
N VAL A 327 9.25 -16.33 4.52
CA VAL A 327 9.65 -17.46 3.68
C VAL A 327 10.93 -17.09 2.96
N GLY A 328 12.05 -17.63 3.41
CA GLY A 328 13.36 -17.29 2.85
C GLY A 328 13.64 -15.79 2.93
N ARG A 329 13.66 -15.13 1.76
CA ARG A 329 13.96 -13.70 1.61
C ARG A 329 12.74 -12.79 1.49
N LEU A 330 11.54 -13.31 1.73
CA LEU A 330 10.27 -12.60 1.60
C LEU A 330 9.56 -12.54 2.95
N GLY A 331 8.90 -11.41 3.22
CA GLY A 331 8.02 -11.22 4.36
C GLY A 331 6.71 -10.60 3.90
N SER A 332 5.62 -11.36 4.01
CA SER A 332 4.28 -10.87 3.72
C SER A 332 3.82 -9.81 4.74
N PRO A 333 2.81 -9.00 4.42
CA PRO A 333 2.14 -8.16 5.40
C PRO A 333 1.67 -8.97 6.61
N TRP A 334 1.81 -8.43 7.81
CA TRP A 334 1.40 -9.15 9.04
C TRP A 334 -0.10 -9.44 9.07
N THR A 335 -0.90 -8.52 8.54
CA THR A 335 -2.34 -8.67 8.42
C THR A 335 -2.74 -9.88 7.58
N LEU A 336 -1.98 -10.21 6.53
CA LEU A 336 -2.24 -11.38 5.70
C LEU A 336 -1.96 -12.71 6.40
N TYR A 337 -1.16 -12.72 7.48
CA TYR A 337 -0.93 -13.94 8.25
C TYR A 337 -2.23 -14.50 8.83
N ASN A 338 -3.20 -13.65 9.11
CA ASN A 338 -4.54 -14.02 9.55
C ASN A 338 -5.28 -14.91 8.54
N ALA A 339 -4.97 -14.81 7.24
CA ALA A 339 -5.60 -15.63 6.20
C ALA A 339 -5.43 -17.14 6.45
N LYS A 340 -4.37 -17.57 7.15
CA LYS A 340 -4.18 -18.98 7.56
C LYS A 340 -5.22 -19.47 8.56
N PHE A 341 -5.86 -18.56 9.28
CA PHE A 341 -6.79 -18.86 10.36
C PHE A 341 -8.25 -18.55 10.01
N LEU A 342 -8.48 -18.08 8.77
CA LEU A 342 -9.83 -17.95 8.23
C LEU A 342 -10.39 -19.36 7.96
N ASP A 343 -11.53 -19.65 8.56
CA ASP A 343 -12.27 -20.89 8.32
C ASP A 343 -13.08 -20.76 7.02
N LEU A 344 -12.36 -20.70 5.91
CA LEU A 344 -12.92 -20.51 4.57
C LEU A 344 -12.87 -21.82 3.79
N ASP A 345 -13.91 -22.06 3.00
CA ASP A 345 -13.91 -23.12 2.00
C ASP A 345 -12.70 -22.92 1.06
N PRO A 346 -11.87 -23.95 0.82
CA PRO A 346 -10.77 -23.89 -0.14
C PRO A 346 -11.18 -23.45 -1.55
N GLN A 347 -12.44 -23.62 -1.91
CA GLN A 347 -13.03 -23.18 -3.17
C GLN A 347 -13.44 -21.69 -3.18
N SER A 348 -13.49 -21.06 -2.00
CA SER A 348 -13.86 -19.64 -1.90
C SER A 348 -12.72 -18.72 -2.30
N THR A 349 -13.06 -17.46 -2.57
CA THR A 349 -12.12 -16.39 -2.88
C THR A 349 -12.16 -15.33 -1.79
N VAL A 350 -11.01 -14.72 -1.54
CA VAL A 350 -10.90 -13.50 -0.74
C VAL A 350 -10.40 -12.35 -1.61
N ASP A 351 -10.96 -11.19 -1.40
CA ASP A 351 -10.53 -9.99 -2.10
C ASP A 351 -9.30 -9.40 -1.42
N LEU A 352 -8.26 -9.19 -2.19
CA LEU A 352 -7.03 -8.55 -1.75
C LEU A 352 -6.91 -7.19 -2.43
N TRP A 353 -7.06 -6.13 -1.66
CA TRP A 353 -6.74 -4.79 -2.12
C TRP A 353 -5.23 -4.56 -2.01
N VAL A 354 -4.65 -4.05 -3.07
CA VAL A 354 -3.22 -3.74 -3.16
C VAL A 354 -3.06 -2.34 -3.74
N GLY A 355 -2.29 -1.50 -3.09
CA GLY A 355 -2.10 -0.13 -3.59
C GLY A 355 -1.01 0.64 -2.84
N GLY A 356 -0.86 1.91 -3.19
CA GLY A 356 0.11 2.81 -2.58
C GLY A 356 0.53 3.94 -3.50
N ILE A 357 1.59 4.63 -3.12
CA ILE A 357 2.16 5.76 -3.85
C ILE A 357 3.25 5.26 -4.79
N ILE A 358 3.23 5.75 -6.01
CA ILE A 358 4.35 5.69 -6.94
C ILE A 358 5.09 7.02 -6.86
N ALA A 359 6.35 7.00 -6.42
CA ALA A 359 7.12 8.21 -6.23
C ALA A 359 8.55 8.09 -6.78
N ASP A 360 9.09 9.21 -7.26
CA ASP A 360 10.52 9.39 -7.49
C ASP A 360 11.05 10.37 -6.44
N ARG A 361 11.86 9.86 -5.51
CA ARG A 361 12.37 10.60 -4.35
C ARG A 361 11.21 11.18 -3.50
N SER A 362 11.14 12.52 -3.40
CA SER A 362 10.07 13.22 -2.67
C SER A 362 8.92 13.68 -3.56
N LYS A 363 8.90 13.27 -4.85
CA LYS A 363 7.84 13.64 -5.79
C LYS A 363 6.89 12.48 -5.96
N TYR A 364 5.63 12.71 -5.65
CA TYR A 364 4.57 11.77 -5.98
C TYR A 364 4.29 11.85 -7.48
N LEU A 365 4.40 10.71 -8.16
CA LEU A 365 4.19 10.60 -9.60
C LEU A 365 2.78 10.12 -9.89
N ASP A 366 2.30 9.15 -9.11
CA ASP A 366 1.01 8.50 -9.32
C ASP A 366 0.56 7.75 -8.06
N VAL A 367 -0.65 7.24 -8.08
CA VAL A 367 -1.23 6.36 -7.06
C VAL A 367 -1.78 5.12 -7.76
N GLY A 368 -1.33 3.95 -7.34
CA GLY A 368 -1.81 2.67 -7.86
C GLY A 368 -2.81 2.00 -6.93
N GLU A 369 -3.85 1.38 -7.52
CA GLU A 369 -4.84 0.57 -6.82
C GLU A 369 -5.26 -0.62 -7.68
N TRP A 370 -5.26 -1.82 -7.09
CA TRP A 370 -5.74 -3.06 -7.70
C TRP A 370 -6.50 -3.88 -6.67
N VAL A 371 -7.47 -4.64 -7.15
CA VAL A 371 -8.19 -5.64 -6.33
C VAL A 371 -8.04 -7.00 -7.01
N PHE A 372 -7.53 -7.97 -6.27
CA PHE A 372 -7.36 -9.33 -6.73
C PHE A 372 -8.34 -10.24 -5.99
N ALA A 373 -9.16 -10.98 -6.74
CA ALA A 373 -9.92 -12.11 -6.20
C ALA A 373 -8.97 -13.32 -6.10
N VAL A 374 -8.51 -13.60 -4.90
CA VAL A 374 -7.52 -14.66 -4.64
C VAL A 374 -8.23 -15.89 -4.09
N PRO A 375 -8.18 -17.05 -4.79
CA PRO A 375 -8.70 -18.29 -4.24
C PRO A 375 -7.96 -18.68 -2.96
N VAL A 376 -8.69 -19.14 -1.95
CA VAL A 376 -8.09 -19.58 -0.67
C VAL A 376 -7.05 -20.68 -0.90
N ALA A 377 -7.26 -21.53 -1.90
CA ALA A 377 -6.30 -22.53 -2.32
C ALA A 377 -4.92 -21.98 -2.70
N LEU A 378 -4.80 -20.70 -3.11
CA LEU A 378 -3.52 -20.09 -3.44
C LEU A 378 -2.63 -19.80 -2.21
N PHE A 379 -3.22 -19.75 -1.01
CA PHE A 379 -2.45 -19.57 0.22
C PHE A 379 -1.71 -20.86 0.66
N VAL A 380 -1.89 -21.96 -0.04
CA VAL A 380 -1.16 -23.21 0.19
C VAL A 380 0.20 -23.13 -0.50
N GLU A 381 1.26 -23.55 0.19
CA GLU A 381 2.66 -23.43 -0.26
C GLU A 381 2.90 -23.93 -1.69
N GLY A 382 2.45 -25.14 -2.03
CA GLY A 382 2.64 -25.71 -3.36
C GLY A 382 1.94 -24.95 -4.50
N ALA A 383 0.77 -24.33 -4.21
CA ALA A 383 0.07 -23.48 -5.15
C ALA A 383 0.82 -22.15 -5.38
N LEU A 384 1.32 -21.56 -4.30
CA LEU A 384 2.09 -20.33 -4.35
C LEU A 384 3.42 -20.51 -5.09
N GLU A 385 4.11 -21.64 -4.88
CA GLU A 385 5.33 -21.99 -5.61
C GLU A 385 5.04 -22.10 -7.12
N LYS A 386 3.96 -22.79 -7.48
CA LYS A 386 3.52 -22.91 -8.88
C LYS A 386 3.20 -21.56 -9.51
N TYR A 387 2.54 -20.67 -8.75
CA TYR A 387 2.29 -19.30 -9.17
C TYR A 387 3.59 -18.54 -9.45
N SER A 388 4.52 -18.58 -8.51
CA SER A 388 5.83 -17.91 -8.62
C SER A 388 6.62 -18.39 -9.83
N ARG A 389 6.63 -19.70 -10.08
CA ARG A 389 7.23 -20.29 -11.30
C ARG A 389 6.58 -19.78 -12.57
N GLY A 390 5.27 -19.57 -12.59
CA GLY A 390 4.56 -18.98 -13.73
C GLY A 390 5.00 -17.53 -13.99
N VAL A 391 5.18 -16.74 -12.94
CA VAL A 391 5.70 -15.36 -13.05
C VAL A 391 7.15 -15.37 -13.57
N GLU A 392 8.01 -16.23 -13.02
CA GLU A 392 9.40 -16.38 -13.47
C GLU A 392 9.48 -16.76 -14.96
N TYR A 393 8.58 -17.64 -15.42
CA TYR A 393 8.50 -17.99 -16.84
C TYR A 393 8.13 -16.79 -17.70
N ALA A 394 7.18 -15.96 -17.27
CA ALA A 394 6.81 -14.74 -17.97
C ALA A 394 7.98 -13.74 -18.05
N ASP A 395 8.72 -13.55 -16.96
CA ASP A 395 9.91 -12.67 -16.93
C ASP A 395 11.02 -13.20 -17.86
N LEU A 396 11.26 -14.52 -17.87
CA LEU A 396 12.23 -15.16 -18.76
C LEU A 396 11.83 -14.99 -20.23
N THR A 397 10.56 -15.19 -20.54
CA THR A 397 10.03 -15.03 -21.93
C THR A 397 10.15 -13.59 -22.40
N GLN A 398 9.92 -12.61 -21.52
CA GLN A 398 10.17 -11.19 -21.82
C GLN A 398 11.66 -10.91 -22.13
N ALA A 399 12.57 -11.52 -21.36
CA ALA A 399 14.00 -11.39 -21.63
C ALA A 399 14.38 -12.01 -23.02
N ASN A 400 13.80 -13.15 -23.38
CA ASN A 400 13.97 -13.78 -24.69
C ASN A 400 13.42 -12.89 -25.82
N LEU A 401 12.27 -12.27 -25.61
CA LEU A 401 11.69 -11.30 -26.56
C LEU A 401 12.63 -10.10 -26.78
N ARG A 402 13.20 -9.54 -25.72
CA ARG A 402 14.20 -8.48 -25.82
C ARG A 402 15.41 -8.89 -26.70
N ASP A 403 15.91 -10.09 -26.51
CA ASP A 403 17.07 -10.60 -27.26
C ASP A 403 16.70 -10.82 -28.75
N ALA A 404 15.47 -11.28 -29.03
CA ALA A 404 14.95 -11.39 -30.39
C ALA A 404 14.79 -10.02 -31.09
N VAL A 405 14.27 -9.01 -30.39
CA VAL A 405 14.17 -7.62 -30.91
C VAL A 405 15.56 -7.05 -31.21
N ARG A 406 16.54 -7.31 -30.34
CA ARG A 406 17.93 -6.92 -30.58
C ARG A 406 18.51 -7.56 -31.87
N ALA A 407 18.22 -8.83 -32.08
CA ALA A 407 18.64 -9.54 -33.29
C ALA A 407 18.02 -8.91 -34.56
N TYR A 408 16.72 -8.54 -34.52
CA TYR A 408 16.06 -7.81 -35.59
C TYR A 408 16.74 -6.46 -35.87
N CYS A 409 16.97 -5.67 -34.82
CA CYS A 409 17.57 -4.34 -34.95
C CYS A 409 19.02 -4.39 -35.46
N SER A 410 19.80 -5.38 -35.01
CA SER A 410 21.17 -5.60 -35.47
C SER A 410 21.23 -5.94 -36.94
N GLU A 411 20.31 -6.76 -37.45
CA GLU A 411 20.25 -7.10 -38.90
C GLU A 411 19.97 -5.87 -39.80
N LEU A 412 19.21 -4.92 -39.23
CA LEU A 412 18.86 -3.68 -39.94
C LEU A 412 19.85 -2.53 -39.69
N ASN A 413 20.77 -2.72 -38.75
CA ASN A 413 21.69 -1.71 -38.25
C ASN A 413 20.95 -0.46 -37.70
N ILE A 414 19.92 -0.71 -36.84
CA ILE A 414 19.13 0.33 -36.17
C ILE A 414 19.22 0.20 -34.67
N GLU A 415 18.93 1.31 -33.97
CA GLU A 415 18.91 1.32 -32.49
C GLU A 415 17.76 0.48 -31.94
N SER A 416 18.03 -0.32 -30.91
CA SER A 416 17.05 -1.27 -30.35
C SER A 416 16.21 -0.72 -29.19
N ALA A 417 16.51 0.45 -28.63
CA ALA A 417 15.85 0.98 -27.43
C ALA A 417 14.34 1.17 -27.63
N GLY A 418 13.94 1.86 -28.71
CA GLY A 418 12.53 2.10 -29.04
C GLY A 418 11.75 0.81 -29.32
N PRO A 419 12.17 -0.03 -30.27
CA PRO A 419 11.51 -1.33 -30.53
C PRO A 419 11.42 -2.23 -29.30
N ASN A 420 12.46 -2.30 -28.46
CA ASN A 420 12.44 -3.07 -27.21
C ASN A 420 11.41 -2.53 -26.23
N ARG A 421 11.32 -1.21 -26.06
CA ARG A 421 10.31 -0.59 -25.19
C ARG A 421 8.90 -0.93 -25.66
N ASN A 422 8.62 -0.81 -26.95
CA ASN A 422 7.32 -1.14 -27.52
C ASN A 422 6.97 -2.63 -27.35
N ALA A 423 7.90 -3.53 -27.65
CA ALA A 423 7.69 -4.95 -27.48
C ALA A 423 7.44 -5.34 -26.01
N LYS A 424 8.22 -4.76 -25.07
CA LYS A 424 8.02 -4.96 -23.63
C LYS A 424 6.63 -4.50 -23.18
N LEU A 425 6.20 -3.31 -23.58
CA LEU A 425 4.88 -2.77 -23.21
C LEU A 425 3.74 -3.65 -23.73
N ARG A 426 3.78 -4.05 -25.02
CA ARG A 426 2.78 -4.92 -25.63
C ARG A 426 2.70 -6.28 -24.95
N TYR A 427 3.85 -6.89 -24.66
CA TYR A 427 3.95 -8.18 -24.00
C TYR A 427 3.27 -8.16 -22.63
N TRP A 428 3.63 -7.20 -21.78
CA TRP A 428 3.05 -7.10 -20.45
C TRP A 428 1.57 -6.72 -20.49
N SER A 429 1.16 -5.82 -21.39
CA SER A 429 -0.26 -5.46 -21.56
C SER A 429 -1.14 -6.67 -21.92
N GLN A 430 -0.63 -7.62 -22.70
CA GLN A 430 -1.35 -8.87 -22.98
C GLN A 430 -1.42 -9.76 -21.73
N LEU A 431 -0.31 -9.94 -21.03
CA LEU A 431 -0.29 -10.78 -19.82
C LEU A 431 -1.09 -10.16 -18.65
N ASP A 432 -1.20 -8.84 -18.60
CA ASP A 432 -2.03 -8.14 -17.62
C ASP A 432 -3.54 -8.43 -17.78
N GLN A 433 -3.97 -8.95 -18.91
CA GLN A 433 -5.33 -9.42 -19.15
C GLN A 433 -5.48 -10.92 -18.84
N GLU A 434 -4.41 -11.68 -18.93
CA GLU A 434 -4.40 -13.14 -18.85
C GLU A 434 -3.93 -13.68 -17.48
N TYR A 435 -3.43 -12.85 -16.56
CA TYR A 435 -2.94 -13.31 -15.24
C TYR A 435 -3.99 -14.07 -14.40
N PRO A 436 -5.32 -13.85 -14.54
CA PRO A 436 -6.30 -14.67 -13.82
C PRO A 436 -6.21 -16.16 -14.17
N LEU A 437 -5.78 -16.49 -15.39
CA LEU A 437 -5.50 -17.87 -15.79
C LEU A 437 -4.34 -18.47 -14.95
N LEU A 438 -3.28 -17.72 -14.69
CA LEU A 438 -2.18 -18.17 -13.85
C LEU A 438 -2.63 -18.42 -12.41
N ILE A 439 -3.45 -17.52 -11.84
CA ILE A 439 -4.05 -17.71 -10.52
C ILE A 439 -4.86 -19.01 -10.49
N HIS A 440 -5.71 -19.23 -11.48
CA HIS A 440 -6.54 -20.44 -11.60
C HIS A 440 -5.68 -21.71 -11.72
N ILE A 441 -4.67 -21.71 -12.59
CA ILE A 441 -3.76 -22.86 -12.78
C ILE A 441 -3.02 -23.21 -11.49
N ALA A 442 -2.54 -22.22 -10.77
CA ALA A 442 -1.82 -22.41 -9.52
C ALA A 442 -2.74 -22.94 -8.42
N SER A 443 -3.92 -22.34 -8.25
CA SER A 443 -4.89 -22.71 -7.21
C SER A 443 -5.45 -24.11 -7.37
N TYR A 444 -5.75 -24.52 -8.60
CA TYR A 444 -6.39 -25.82 -8.89
C TYR A 444 -5.45 -26.88 -9.47
N GLN A 445 -4.14 -26.67 -9.33
CA GLN A 445 -3.08 -27.59 -9.75
C GLN A 445 -3.18 -28.04 -11.23
N SER A 446 -3.74 -27.16 -12.08
CA SER A 446 -3.87 -27.40 -13.53
C SER A 446 -2.51 -27.35 -14.25
N ASP A 447 -2.47 -27.74 -15.51
CA ASP A 447 -1.25 -27.78 -16.32
C ASP A 447 -0.68 -26.36 -16.54
N ILE A 448 0.54 -26.11 -16.07
CA ILE A 448 1.27 -24.85 -16.25
C ILE A 448 1.62 -24.58 -17.71
N GLY A 449 1.68 -25.60 -18.56
CA GLY A 449 1.94 -25.46 -20.00
C GLY A 449 0.93 -24.58 -20.72
N LYS A 450 -0.29 -24.44 -20.20
CA LYS A 450 -1.28 -23.49 -20.72
C LYS A 450 -0.81 -22.04 -20.56
N TRP A 451 -0.28 -21.71 -19.38
CA TRP A 451 0.29 -20.39 -19.12
C TRP A 451 1.54 -20.11 -19.95
N GLU A 452 2.43 -21.10 -20.05
CA GLU A 452 3.62 -21.00 -20.88
C GLU A 452 3.27 -20.70 -22.34
N ASN A 453 2.22 -21.33 -22.88
CA ASN A 453 1.73 -21.05 -24.22
C ASN A 453 1.22 -19.62 -24.37
N VAL A 454 0.48 -19.08 -23.37
CA VAL A 454 0.03 -17.69 -23.38
C VAL A 454 1.24 -16.74 -23.39
N CYS A 455 2.23 -16.95 -22.54
CA CYS A 455 3.46 -16.15 -22.52
C CYS A 455 4.18 -16.17 -23.89
N ASN A 456 4.30 -17.35 -24.50
CA ASN A 456 4.95 -17.52 -25.78
C ASN A 456 4.18 -16.82 -26.90
N GLN A 457 2.86 -16.99 -26.97
CA GLN A 457 2.01 -16.32 -27.95
C GLN A 457 2.10 -14.79 -27.82
N ALA A 458 2.05 -14.27 -26.60
CA ALA A 458 2.23 -12.84 -26.32
C ALA A 458 3.61 -12.33 -26.79
N ALA A 459 4.67 -13.11 -26.59
CA ALA A 459 6.01 -12.73 -27.04
C ALA A 459 6.12 -12.69 -28.57
N PHE A 460 5.60 -13.70 -29.28
CA PHE A 460 5.60 -13.72 -30.74
C PHE A 460 4.70 -12.64 -31.35
N SER A 461 3.54 -12.34 -30.76
CA SER A 461 2.67 -11.26 -31.19
C SER A 461 3.36 -9.91 -31.00
N SER A 462 3.92 -9.66 -29.81
CA SER A 462 4.64 -8.43 -29.48
C SER A 462 5.87 -8.20 -30.37
N LEU A 463 6.59 -9.25 -30.73
CA LEU A 463 7.71 -9.18 -31.69
C LEU A 463 7.22 -8.72 -33.06
N ARG A 464 6.18 -9.34 -33.60
CA ARG A 464 5.63 -9.00 -34.92
C ARG A 464 5.08 -7.60 -34.99
N GLU A 465 4.41 -7.15 -33.93
CA GLU A 465 3.79 -5.82 -33.89
C GLU A 465 4.79 -4.68 -33.63
N SER A 466 5.96 -4.99 -33.05
CA SER A 466 7.01 -4.00 -32.77
C SER A 466 8.13 -3.98 -33.76
N CYS A 467 8.22 -4.98 -34.63
CA CYS A 467 9.25 -5.13 -35.67
C CYS A 467 8.59 -5.13 -37.05
N PHE A 468 8.74 -4.04 -37.81
CA PHE A 468 8.11 -3.88 -39.11
C PHE A 468 8.64 -4.88 -40.17
N ALA A 469 7.76 -5.35 -41.04
CA ALA A 469 8.07 -6.33 -42.09
C ALA A 469 7.56 -5.80 -43.50
N GLN A 470 7.82 -4.55 -43.80
CA GLN A 470 7.33 -3.90 -45.04
C GLN A 470 8.29 -4.04 -46.20
N THR A 471 9.57 -4.29 -45.97
CA THR A 471 10.60 -4.45 -46.98
C THR A 471 11.20 -5.85 -46.92
N PRO A 472 11.77 -6.37 -48.03
CA PRO A 472 12.43 -7.68 -48.05
C PRO A 472 13.50 -7.84 -46.97
N ARG A 473 14.27 -6.80 -46.67
CA ARG A 473 15.28 -6.81 -45.61
C ARG A 473 14.65 -6.89 -44.22
N GLN A 474 13.55 -6.17 -43.98
CA GLN A 474 12.81 -6.23 -42.73
C GLN A 474 12.14 -7.61 -42.53
N ILE A 475 11.59 -8.23 -43.57
CA ILE A 475 11.01 -9.56 -43.55
C ILE A 475 12.08 -10.58 -43.15
N LEU A 476 13.27 -10.53 -43.74
CA LEU A 476 14.38 -11.42 -43.39
C LEU A 476 14.83 -11.21 -41.94
N ALA A 477 14.97 -9.94 -41.51
CA ALA A 477 15.34 -9.61 -40.14
C ALA A 477 14.30 -10.15 -39.12
N LEU A 478 12.99 -10.00 -39.40
CA LEU A 478 11.93 -10.52 -38.57
C LEU A 478 11.97 -12.06 -38.53
N ALA A 479 12.17 -12.74 -39.65
CA ALA A 479 12.29 -14.19 -39.69
C ALA A 479 13.47 -14.70 -38.83
N LYS A 480 14.62 -14.02 -38.87
CA LYS A 480 15.77 -14.30 -38.02
C LYS A 480 15.43 -14.09 -36.54
N ALA A 481 14.76 -12.99 -36.17
CA ALA A 481 14.35 -12.69 -34.82
C ALA A 481 13.35 -13.73 -34.28
N GLN A 482 12.39 -14.16 -35.08
CA GLN A 482 11.45 -15.22 -34.73
C GLN A 482 12.18 -16.56 -34.48
N ARG A 483 13.18 -16.89 -35.28
CA ARG A 483 14.02 -18.06 -35.05
C ARG A 483 14.80 -17.96 -33.74
N VAL A 484 15.37 -16.81 -33.42
CA VAL A 484 16.05 -16.56 -32.13
C VAL A 484 15.08 -16.76 -30.98
N LEU A 485 13.89 -16.17 -31.04
CA LEU A 485 12.87 -16.33 -29.99
C LEU A 485 12.48 -17.79 -29.80
N SER A 486 12.20 -18.53 -30.89
CA SER A 486 11.85 -19.95 -30.85
C SER A 486 12.92 -20.81 -30.17
N VAL A 487 14.20 -20.56 -30.51
CA VAL A 487 15.33 -21.30 -29.91
C VAL A 487 15.48 -20.98 -28.42
N LEU A 488 15.33 -19.73 -28.02
CA LEU A 488 15.47 -19.31 -26.64
C LEU A 488 14.35 -19.86 -25.74
N VAL A 489 13.11 -19.80 -26.21
CA VAL A 489 11.95 -20.36 -25.52
C VAL A 489 12.11 -21.87 -25.32
N SER A 490 12.60 -22.59 -26.33
CA SER A 490 12.78 -24.06 -26.22
C SER A 490 13.96 -24.52 -25.36
N LYS A 491 15.05 -23.75 -25.29
CA LYS A 491 16.31 -24.15 -24.62
C LYS A 491 16.38 -23.78 -23.14
N LYS A 492 15.95 -22.61 -22.75
CA LYS A 492 16.15 -22.13 -21.36
C LYS A 492 15.23 -22.82 -20.35
N TRP A 493 14.04 -23.24 -20.75
CA TRP A 493 13.12 -23.94 -19.86
C TRP A 493 13.66 -25.32 -19.43
N LYS A 494 14.34 -26.03 -20.31
CA LYS A 494 14.97 -27.31 -19.97
C LYS A 494 16.08 -27.24 -18.93
N LYS A 495 16.69 -26.06 -18.73
CA LYS A 495 17.73 -25.83 -17.70
C LYS A 495 17.16 -25.40 -16.35
N ALA A 496 15.94 -24.83 -16.31
CA ALA A 496 15.29 -24.36 -15.09
C ALA A 496 14.48 -25.44 -14.35
N GLN A 497 14.30 -26.63 -14.95
CA GLN A 497 13.67 -27.76 -14.26
C GLN A 497 14.66 -28.37 -13.26
N PRO A 498 14.30 -28.56 -11.97
CA PRO A 498 15.10 -29.32 -11.04
C PRO A 498 15.35 -30.73 -11.60
N GLN A 499 16.58 -31.25 -11.45
CA GLN A 499 16.98 -32.55 -11.96
C GLN A 499 16.19 -33.77 -11.39
N GLY A 500 15.15 -33.53 -10.57
CA GLY A 500 14.31 -34.56 -9.97
C GLY A 500 13.01 -34.92 -10.70
N ALA A 501 12.65 -34.27 -11.83
CA ALA A 501 11.41 -34.54 -12.55
C ALA A 501 11.61 -35.42 -13.81
N ARG A 502 12.65 -36.23 -13.81
CA ARG A 502 12.85 -37.28 -14.83
C ARG A 502 12.59 -38.64 -14.18
N GLN A 503 11.34 -39.01 -14.02
CA GLN A 503 10.88 -40.40 -14.00
C GLN A 503 9.47 -40.44 -14.57
#